data_a2891284202029e53c2716f9f06cc2a6
#
_entry.id   a2891284202029e53c2716f9f06cc2a6
#
_cell.length_a   1.000
_cell.length_b   1.000
_cell.length_c   1.000
_cell.angle_alpha   90.00
_cell.angle_beta   90.00
_cell.angle_gamma   90.00
#
_symmetry.space_group_name_H-M   'P 1'
#
loop_
_entity.id
_entity.type
_entity.pdbx_description
1 polymer ?
#
loop_
_entity_poly.entity_id
_entity_poly.type
_entity_poly.pdbx_seq_one_letter_code
_entity_poly.pdbx_strand_id
1 'polypeptide(L)'
;MKKLIGVLAVSSITIFSLNYFLLLMPANSVLSKDIRNKGIKIYPHYDFYLNPKILVINIKNIDQDKSTADVFRTFFLIAEEFKDKEFNRVYLASKGDKKFFITGTYFKDIGSTYSYQNPMYMLR
;
A
#
# COMPACT_ATOMS: atom_id res chain seq x y z
N MET A 1 8.08 28.58 -22.86
CA MET A 1 7.27 27.38 -22.92
C MET A 1 8.06 26.07 -22.82
N LYS A 2 9.17 25.94 -23.53
CA LYS A 2 9.99 24.71 -23.47
C LYS A 2 10.51 24.43 -22.06
N LYS A 3 10.92 25.47 -21.31
CA LYS A 3 11.41 25.31 -19.93
C LYS A 3 10.31 24.83 -18.98
N LEU A 4 9.08 25.34 -19.16
CA LEU A 4 7.93 24.94 -18.34
C LEU A 4 7.57 23.47 -18.56
N ILE A 5 7.55 23.02 -19.82
CA ILE A 5 7.28 21.62 -20.16
C ILE A 5 8.36 20.71 -19.55
N GLY A 6 9.63 21.12 -19.62
CA GLY A 6 10.72 20.37 -19.01
C GLY A 6 10.59 20.25 -17.50
N VAL A 7 10.23 21.34 -16.82
CA VAL A 7 10.00 21.33 -15.36
C VAL A 7 8.85 20.42 -15.00
N LEU A 8 7.73 20.47 -15.73
CA LEU A 8 6.58 19.62 -15.49
C LEU A 8 6.92 18.14 -15.70
N ALA A 9 7.69 17.80 -16.74
CA ALA A 9 8.11 16.44 -17.02
C ALA A 9 9.03 15.91 -15.92
N VAL A 10 10.02 16.67 -15.48
CA VAL A 10 10.94 16.27 -14.41
C VAL A 10 10.19 16.12 -13.09
N SER A 11 9.27 17.03 -12.78
CA SER A 11 8.46 16.95 -11.56
C SER A 11 7.60 15.69 -11.55
N SER A 12 6.97 15.35 -12.67
CA SER A 12 6.14 14.14 -12.79
C SER A 12 6.97 12.88 -12.62
N ILE A 13 8.12 12.80 -13.26
CA ILE A 13 9.03 11.65 -13.12
C ILE A 13 9.47 11.49 -11.66
N THR A 14 9.81 12.59 -10.99
CA THR A 14 10.24 12.56 -9.59
C THR A 14 9.11 12.04 -8.70
N ILE A 15 7.89 12.54 -8.89
CA ILE A 15 6.71 12.13 -8.09
C ILE A 15 6.46 10.63 -8.25
N PHE A 16 6.39 10.12 -9.47
CA PHE A 16 6.15 8.71 -9.72
C PHE A 16 7.31 7.84 -9.21
N SER A 17 8.55 8.31 -9.35
CA SER A 17 9.72 7.60 -8.86
C SER A 17 9.71 7.48 -7.33
N LEU A 18 9.32 8.53 -6.61
CA LEU A 18 9.23 8.49 -5.16
C LEU A 18 8.17 7.49 -4.70
N ASN A 19 6.99 7.50 -5.33
CA ASN A 19 5.94 6.51 -5.02
C ASN A 19 6.44 5.09 -5.31
N TYR A 20 7.12 4.88 -6.42
CA TYR A 20 7.65 3.58 -6.78
C TYR A 20 8.67 3.08 -5.75
N PHE A 21 9.71 3.86 -5.47
CA PHE A 21 10.80 3.41 -4.61
C PHE A 21 10.43 3.36 -3.13
N LEU A 22 9.54 4.25 -2.68
CA LEU A 22 9.17 4.30 -1.26
C LEU A 22 8.03 3.35 -0.91
N LEU A 23 7.15 3.05 -1.85
CA LEU A 23 5.94 2.29 -1.56
C LEU A 23 5.81 1.01 -2.39
N LEU A 24 5.80 1.12 -3.72
CA LEU A 24 5.51 -0.02 -4.58
C LEU A 24 6.61 -1.07 -4.53
N MET A 25 7.85 -0.67 -4.64
CA MET A 25 8.98 -1.60 -4.63
C MET A 25 9.10 -2.36 -3.31
N PRO A 26 9.05 -1.70 -2.13
CA PRO A 26 9.05 -2.43 -0.86
C PRO A 26 7.86 -3.37 -0.70
N ALA A 27 6.66 -2.94 -1.11
CA ALA A 27 5.46 -3.78 -1.02
C ALA A 27 5.60 -5.02 -1.91
N ASN A 28 6.02 -4.85 -3.16
CA ASN A 28 6.23 -5.97 -4.07
C ASN A 28 7.32 -6.91 -3.55
N SER A 29 8.37 -6.37 -2.96
CA SER A 29 9.44 -7.17 -2.40
C SER A 29 8.94 -8.09 -1.27
N VAL A 30 8.14 -7.54 -0.34
CA VAL A 30 7.64 -8.35 0.78
C VAL A 30 6.58 -9.34 0.33
N LEU A 31 5.72 -8.97 -0.63
CA LEU A 31 4.67 -9.88 -1.11
C LEU A 31 5.23 -11.02 -1.95
N SER A 32 6.31 -10.78 -2.70
CA SER A 32 6.88 -11.81 -3.57
C SER A 32 7.58 -12.93 -2.80
N LYS A 33 7.85 -12.75 -1.51
CA LYS A 33 8.47 -13.77 -0.67
C LYS A 33 7.55 -14.95 -0.36
N ASP A 34 6.25 -14.79 -0.54
CA ASP A 34 5.26 -15.84 -0.28
C ASP A 34 4.48 -16.12 -1.56
N ILE A 35 4.60 -17.33 -2.06
CA ILE A 35 3.96 -17.74 -3.32
C ILE A 35 2.43 -17.66 -3.24
N ARG A 36 1.86 -17.73 -2.04
CA ARG A 36 0.40 -17.59 -1.85
C ARG A 36 -0.11 -16.21 -2.25
N ASN A 37 0.77 -15.22 -2.34
CA ASN A 37 0.39 -13.85 -2.74
C ASN A 37 0.33 -13.69 -4.26
N LYS A 38 0.78 -14.69 -5.01
CA LYS A 38 0.68 -14.67 -6.47
C LYS A 38 -0.80 -14.64 -6.88
N GLY A 39 -1.14 -13.75 -7.78
CA GLY A 39 -2.53 -13.57 -8.21
C GLY A 39 -3.23 -12.42 -7.51
N ILE A 40 -2.58 -11.77 -6.54
CA ILE A 40 -3.09 -10.56 -5.92
C ILE A 40 -2.14 -9.43 -6.28
N LYS A 41 -2.66 -8.46 -7.05
CA LYS A 41 -1.88 -7.29 -7.47
C LYS A 41 -2.31 -6.08 -6.66
N ILE A 42 -1.38 -5.52 -5.90
CA ILE A 42 -1.62 -4.36 -5.05
C ILE A 42 -0.67 -3.25 -5.48
N TYR A 43 -1.21 -2.04 -5.56
CA TYR A 43 -0.47 -0.87 -5.96
C TYR A 43 -0.59 0.21 -4.87
N PRO A 44 0.34 0.25 -3.90
CA PRO A 44 0.33 1.31 -2.89
C PRO A 44 0.90 2.59 -3.46
N HIS A 45 0.26 3.72 -3.12
CA HIS A 45 0.75 5.05 -3.49
C HIS A 45 0.26 6.07 -2.48
N TYR A 46 0.90 7.24 -2.44
CA TYR A 46 0.41 8.35 -1.66
C TYR A 46 -0.87 8.91 -2.30
N ASP A 47 -1.74 9.53 -1.49
CA ASP A 47 -2.98 10.13 -1.99
C ASP A 47 -2.62 11.21 -3.00
N PHE A 48 -3.23 11.16 -4.18
CA PHE A 48 -2.89 11.98 -5.35
C PHE A 48 -1.39 11.93 -5.69
N TYR A 49 -0.68 10.88 -5.24
CA TYR A 49 0.77 10.69 -5.41
C TYR A 49 1.64 11.74 -4.72
N LEU A 50 1.04 12.73 -4.04
CA LEU A 50 1.72 13.89 -3.47
C LEU A 50 1.66 13.97 -1.95
N ASN A 51 0.62 13.43 -1.32
CA ASN A 51 0.42 13.59 0.11
C ASN A 51 1.03 12.41 0.88
N PRO A 52 2.24 12.57 1.48
CA PRO A 52 2.92 11.45 2.16
C PRO A 52 2.27 11.04 3.47
N LYS A 53 1.29 11.80 3.95
CA LYS A 53 0.57 11.47 5.19
C LYS A 53 -0.62 10.55 4.97
N ILE A 54 -1.01 10.33 3.73
CA ILE A 54 -2.13 9.47 3.39
C ILE A 54 -1.65 8.41 2.41
N LEU A 55 -1.77 7.15 2.84
CA LEU A 55 -1.44 5.99 2.00
C LEU A 55 -2.72 5.46 1.37
N VAL A 56 -2.65 5.14 0.09
CA VAL A 56 -3.72 4.43 -0.62
C VAL A 56 -3.19 3.05 -1.02
N ILE A 57 -3.82 2.01 -0.52
CA ILE A 57 -3.51 0.63 -0.92
C ILE A 57 -4.55 0.23 -1.96
N ASN A 58 -4.16 0.28 -3.21
CA ASN A 58 -5.06 0.05 -4.33
C ASN A 58 -4.93 -1.40 -4.80
N ILE A 59 -6.01 -2.16 -4.68
CA ILE A 59 -6.05 -3.54 -5.15
C ILE A 59 -6.44 -3.52 -6.62
N LYS A 60 -5.49 -3.89 -7.48
CA LYS A 60 -5.68 -3.86 -8.94
C LYS A 60 -6.36 -5.11 -9.44
N ASN A 61 -6.01 -6.27 -8.87
CA ASN A 61 -6.56 -7.54 -9.32
C ASN A 61 -6.44 -8.60 -8.24
N ILE A 62 -7.44 -9.46 -8.15
CA ILE A 62 -7.45 -10.63 -7.28
C ILE A 62 -7.93 -11.81 -8.14
N ASP A 63 -7.11 -12.86 -8.24
CA ASP A 63 -7.49 -14.07 -8.96
C ASP A 63 -8.64 -14.78 -8.23
N GLN A 64 -9.45 -15.52 -8.98
CA GLN A 64 -10.66 -16.16 -8.46
C GLN A 64 -10.39 -17.21 -7.39
N ASP A 65 -9.19 -17.80 -7.39
CA ASP A 65 -8.81 -18.81 -6.40
C ASP A 65 -8.39 -18.23 -5.06
N LYS A 66 -8.38 -16.90 -4.92
CA LYS A 66 -7.95 -16.23 -3.69
C LYS A 66 -9.13 -15.99 -2.76
N SER A 67 -8.90 -16.20 -1.46
CA SER A 67 -9.90 -15.98 -0.41
C SER A 67 -9.75 -14.60 0.24
N THR A 68 -10.73 -14.24 1.06
CA THR A 68 -10.65 -13.04 1.90
C THR A 68 -9.43 -13.09 2.82
N ALA A 69 -9.11 -14.27 3.35
CA ALA A 69 -7.93 -14.44 4.20
C ALA A 69 -6.63 -14.14 3.43
N ASP A 70 -6.55 -14.49 2.16
CA ASP A 70 -5.39 -14.17 1.32
C ASP A 70 -5.22 -12.66 1.17
N VAL A 71 -6.31 -11.94 0.97
CA VAL A 71 -6.28 -10.48 0.85
C VAL A 71 -5.84 -9.85 2.16
N PHE A 72 -6.37 -10.30 3.30
CA PHE A 72 -5.95 -9.79 4.61
C PHE A 72 -4.48 -10.07 4.88
N ARG A 73 -4.00 -11.25 4.48
CA ARG A 73 -2.57 -11.55 4.65
C ARG A 73 -1.69 -10.56 3.89
N THR A 74 -2.03 -10.24 2.65
CA THR A 74 -1.25 -9.25 1.89
C THR A 74 -1.31 -7.87 2.52
N PHE A 75 -2.48 -7.47 3.01
CA PHE A 75 -2.64 -6.21 3.73
C PHE A 75 -1.77 -6.16 4.99
N PHE A 76 -1.76 -7.23 5.78
CA PHE A 76 -0.97 -7.30 7.00
C PHE A 76 0.53 -7.26 6.72
N LEU A 77 0.98 -7.92 5.64
CA LEU A 77 2.38 -7.88 5.23
C LEU A 77 2.80 -6.46 4.83
N ILE A 78 1.94 -5.73 4.15
CA ILE A 78 2.19 -4.33 3.79
C ILE A 78 2.23 -3.47 5.03
N ALA A 79 1.31 -3.68 5.97
CA ALA A 79 1.28 -2.94 7.24
C ALA A 79 2.58 -3.16 8.03
N GLU A 80 3.08 -4.40 8.07
CA GLU A 80 4.35 -4.70 8.73
C GLU A 80 5.51 -3.99 8.05
N GLU A 81 5.56 -4.02 6.72
CA GLU A 81 6.63 -3.38 5.96
C GLU A 81 6.67 -1.86 6.20
N PHE A 82 5.51 -1.24 6.36
CA PHE A 82 5.40 0.21 6.53
C PHE A 82 5.19 0.65 7.98
N LYS A 83 5.38 -0.22 8.95
CA LYS A 83 5.10 0.09 10.37
C LYS A 83 5.91 1.26 10.93
N ASP A 84 7.06 1.55 10.33
CA ASP A 84 7.91 2.67 10.78
C ASP A 84 7.55 3.98 10.08
N LYS A 85 6.60 3.97 9.15
CA LYS A 85 6.12 5.17 8.48
C LYS A 85 4.93 5.77 9.23
N GLU A 86 4.81 7.09 9.23
CA GLU A 86 3.74 7.80 9.90
C GLU A 86 2.69 8.25 8.88
N PHE A 87 1.51 7.65 8.96
CA PHE A 87 0.37 8.05 8.15
C PHE A 87 -0.76 8.56 9.04
N ASN A 88 -1.53 9.53 8.54
CA ASN A 88 -2.77 9.96 9.20
C ASN A 88 -3.91 9.00 8.88
N ARG A 89 -4.00 8.57 7.64
CA ARG A 89 -5.03 7.65 7.15
C ARG A 89 -4.44 6.69 6.14
N VAL A 90 -5.03 5.50 6.09
CA VAL A 90 -4.72 4.50 5.09
C VAL A 90 -6.03 4.09 4.42
N TYR A 91 -6.16 4.39 3.14
CA TYR A 91 -7.33 4.01 2.35
C TYR A 91 -7.11 2.66 1.70
N LEU A 92 -8.16 1.85 1.70
CA LEU A 92 -8.22 0.65 0.88
C LEU A 92 -9.09 0.96 -0.34
N ALA A 93 -8.52 0.76 -1.51
CA ALA A 93 -9.17 1.06 -2.77
C ALA A 93 -9.19 -0.17 -3.67
N SER A 94 -10.16 -0.22 -4.55
CA SER A 94 -10.27 -1.28 -5.55
C SER A 94 -10.38 -0.62 -6.93
N LYS A 95 -9.43 -0.93 -7.80
CA LYS A 95 -9.37 -0.39 -9.17
C LYS A 95 -9.48 1.14 -9.21
N GLY A 96 -8.81 1.78 -8.26
CA GLY A 96 -8.78 3.24 -8.16
C GLY A 96 -9.88 3.86 -7.29
N ASP A 97 -10.91 3.11 -6.92
CA ASP A 97 -12.01 3.63 -6.10
C ASP A 97 -11.74 3.36 -4.63
N LYS A 98 -11.67 4.42 -3.83
CA LYS A 98 -11.52 4.31 -2.38
C LYS A 98 -12.78 3.69 -1.78
N LYS A 99 -12.65 2.59 -1.04
CA LYS A 99 -13.76 1.86 -0.45
C LYS A 99 -13.96 2.20 1.03
N PHE A 100 -12.88 2.22 1.80
CA PHE A 100 -12.91 2.59 3.22
C PHE A 100 -11.50 2.98 3.66
N PHE A 101 -11.41 3.49 4.88
CA PHE A 101 -10.11 3.86 5.45
C PHE A 101 -10.01 3.40 6.90
N ILE A 102 -8.76 3.29 7.36
CA ILE A 102 -8.44 3.13 8.77
C ILE A 102 -7.48 4.25 9.17
N THR A 103 -7.39 4.52 10.48
CA THR A 103 -6.43 5.52 10.95
C THR A 103 -5.01 5.01 10.78
N GLY A 104 -4.07 5.94 10.62
CA GLY A 104 -2.65 5.58 10.53
C GLY A 104 -2.16 4.86 11.78
N THR A 105 -2.64 5.25 12.95
CA THR A 105 -2.32 4.61 14.21
C THR A 105 -2.74 3.13 14.21
N TYR A 106 -3.96 2.85 13.77
CA TYR A 106 -4.46 1.47 13.72
C TYR A 106 -3.66 0.64 12.72
N PHE A 107 -3.33 1.21 11.58
CA PHE A 107 -2.49 0.55 10.56
C PHE A 107 -1.12 0.19 11.12
N LYS A 108 -0.50 1.11 11.85
CA LYS A 108 0.79 0.89 12.49
C LYS A 108 0.70 -0.21 13.56
N ASP A 109 -0.37 -0.22 14.35
CA ASP A 109 -0.60 -1.25 15.36
C ASP A 109 -0.74 -2.63 14.72
N ILE A 110 -1.46 -2.73 13.62
CA ILE A 110 -1.58 -3.99 12.86
C ILE A 110 -0.21 -4.48 12.41
N GLY A 111 0.60 -3.60 11.82
CA GLY A 111 1.93 -3.96 11.34
C GLY A 111 2.86 -4.41 12.46
N SER A 112 2.82 -3.72 13.58
CA SER A 112 3.64 -4.06 14.74
C SER A 112 3.20 -5.38 15.37
N THR A 113 1.90 -5.63 15.42
CA THR A 113 1.33 -6.86 16.01
C THR A 113 1.59 -8.08 15.13
N TYR A 114 1.57 -7.92 13.80
CA TYR A 114 1.76 -9.03 12.88
C TYR A 114 3.10 -9.74 13.07
N SER A 115 4.11 -9.03 13.56
CA SER A 115 5.41 -9.63 13.84
C SER A 115 5.39 -10.61 15.03
N TYR A 116 4.37 -10.54 15.90
CA TYR A 116 4.31 -11.26 17.16
C TYR A 116 3.14 -12.25 17.24
N GLN A 117 1.98 -11.90 16.67
CA GLN A 117 0.79 -12.73 16.76
C GLN A 117 -0.11 -12.51 15.54
N ASN A 118 -1.08 -13.39 15.36
CA ASN A 118 -2.02 -13.28 14.24
C ASN A 118 -2.94 -12.07 14.45
N PRO A 119 -2.85 -11.03 13.60
CA PRO A 119 -3.66 -9.82 13.76
C PRO A 119 -5.14 -10.02 13.47
N MET A 120 -5.57 -11.19 13.01
CA MET A 120 -6.98 -11.50 12.86
C MET A 120 -7.75 -11.34 14.16
N TYR A 121 -7.10 -11.53 15.30
CA TYR A 121 -7.71 -11.28 16.60
C TYR A 121 -8.05 -9.82 16.82
N MET A 122 -7.34 -8.91 16.19
CA MET A 122 -7.59 -7.47 16.31
C MET A 122 -8.81 -7.02 15.52
N LEU A 123 -9.24 -7.79 14.55
CA LEU A 123 -10.35 -7.44 13.66
C LEU A 123 -11.71 -7.95 14.16
N ARG A 124 -11.74 -8.67 15.27
CA ARG A 124 -12.99 -9.21 15.84
C ARG A 124 -13.75 -8.22 16.69
#